data_dda39818ec641437165fd8978246ed08
#
_entry.id   dda39818ec641437165fd8978246ed08
#
_cell.length_a   1.000
_cell.length_b   1.000
_cell.length_c   1.000
_cell.angle_alpha   90.00
_cell.angle_beta   90.00
_cell.angle_gamma   90.00
#
_symmetry.space_group_name_H-M   'P 1'
#
loop_
_entity.id
_entity.type
_entity.pdbx_description
1 polymer ?
#
loop_
_entity_poly.entity_id
_entity_poly.type
_entity_poly.pdbx_seq_one_letter_code
_entity_poly.pdbx_strand_id
1 'polypeptide(L)'
;MIQNFSSRTEIEQRFKWNAESVFATEADWEAEAAAVHTAVNDLKRYQGRLAEGAPIIAEALAAVQALVRRVYVLSAYAGMAYAVDTTNAEAAKRNSRAHGLQGLSAAAAAFVEPELLGIGEETLRRWLAEEPKLAYLEHYADDLFRRQAHVRSAEVEELLGMASDPFGNVEQTHSLMVDADFKYPPAKGADGQELPVSGGNLPGILASPDREARRTAWEGYMDTFLAFKNTQASNLMTSVKANVFKMRARRHESTLDLALYPWNLPSEVFYNLIDVFKKNLPTWHRYWRVRREALGVEELHPYDIWAPLSGSRPKVEYERGVQLICEGLAPLGEEYVETVRRGCTVDRWVDVYPNRGKQGGAFSSGAPGTHPFIMMSYTDEVFSMSTLAHELGHSMHSYLTWQHQPVLYAEYGMFVAETASNFHQAMVRAHLLETIQDPAFQLAVIEEAMSNFHRYFFIMPTLARFELEVHQREERGAGMSADDMIELMADLFSEGYGGEVHVDRPRVGI
;
A
#
# COMPACT_ATOMS: atom_id res chain seq x y z
N MET A 1 14.68 20.89 15.33
CA MET A 1 13.50 21.39 14.62
C MET A 1 13.32 20.53 13.39
N ILE A 2 12.15 19.98 13.18
CA ILE A 2 11.81 19.23 11.95
C ILE A 2 11.96 20.21 10.79
N GLN A 3 12.72 19.84 9.76
CA GLN A 3 12.81 20.64 8.53
C GLN A 3 11.45 20.55 7.81
N ASN A 4 10.63 21.58 7.94
CA ASN A 4 9.35 21.68 7.23
C ASN A 4 9.39 22.94 6.37
N PHE A 5 9.46 22.74 5.06
CA PHE A 5 9.59 23.82 4.11
C PHE A 5 8.22 24.39 3.74
N SER A 6 8.09 25.71 3.72
CA SER A 6 6.86 26.40 3.33
C SER A 6 6.58 26.24 1.83
N SER A 7 7.61 26.01 1.03
CA SER A 7 7.54 25.78 -0.41
C SER A 7 8.58 24.77 -0.86
N ARG A 8 8.21 23.93 -1.84
CA ARG A 8 9.12 23.00 -2.50
C ARG A 8 10.35 23.69 -3.11
N THR A 9 10.25 24.97 -3.49
CA THR A 9 11.37 25.74 -4.06
C THR A 9 12.52 25.94 -3.08
N GLU A 10 12.25 25.92 -1.77
CA GLU A 10 13.24 26.08 -0.70
C GLU A 10 14.11 24.82 -0.49
N ILE A 11 13.63 23.64 -0.96
CA ILE A 11 14.37 22.38 -0.85
C ILE A 11 15.49 22.38 -1.89
N GLU A 12 16.71 22.00 -1.47
CA GLU A 12 17.84 21.81 -2.38
C GLU A 12 17.56 20.73 -3.43
N GLN A 13 18.09 20.90 -4.64
CA GLN A 13 17.86 19.97 -5.75
C GLN A 13 18.30 18.53 -5.45
N ARG A 14 19.35 18.35 -4.67
CA ARG A 14 19.86 17.03 -4.29
C ARG A 14 18.86 16.19 -3.44
N PHE A 15 17.90 16.84 -2.83
CA PHE A 15 16.83 16.22 -2.04
C PHE A 15 15.49 16.11 -2.78
N LYS A 16 15.48 16.38 -4.07
CA LYS A 16 14.33 16.22 -4.94
C LYS A 16 14.56 15.04 -5.89
N TRP A 17 13.51 14.29 -6.17
CA TRP A 17 13.60 13.21 -7.13
C TRP A 17 14.03 13.69 -8.53
N ASN A 18 14.67 12.81 -9.31
CA ASN A 18 15.24 13.10 -10.61
C ASN A 18 14.19 13.02 -11.73
N ALA A 19 13.27 13.98 -11.76
CA ALA A 19 12.21 14.04 -12.77
C ALA A 19 12.77 14.15 -14.19
N GLU A 20 13.85 14.89 -14.35
CA GLU A 20 14.52 15.13 -15.63
C GLU A 20 15.16 13.89 -16.25
N SER A 21 15.38 12.82 -15.46
CA SER A 21 15.82 11.51 -16.00
C SER A 21 14.71 10.75 -16.72
N VAL A 22 13.44 11.11 -16.47
CA VAL A 22 12.27 10.50 -17.12
C VAL A 22 11.87 11.31 -18.34
N PHE A 23 11.59 12.61 -18.14
CA PHE A 23 11.34 13.56 -19.19
C PHE A 23 12.13 14.83 -18.90
N ALA A 24 12.97 15.26 -19.85
CA ALA A 24 13.81 16.45 -19.68
C ALA A 24 12.97 17.73 -19.55
N THR A 25 11.82 17.76 -20.24
CA THR A 25 10.86 18.85 -20.17
C THR A 25 9.41 18.35 -20.13
N GLU A 26 8.49 19.21 -19.72
CA GLU A 26 7.05 18.93 -19.81
C GLU A 26 6.59 18.75 -21.26
N ALA A 27 7.21 19.43 -22.21
CA ALA A 27 6.91 19.27 -23.64
C ALA A 27 7.25 17.87 -24.15
N ASP A 28 8.30 17.22 -23.62
CA ASP A 28 8.65 15.85 -23.98
C ASP A 28 7.56 14.87 -23.48
N TRP A 29 7.04 15.10 -22.26
CA TRP A 29 5.91 14.32 -21.75
C TRP A 29 4.65 14.48 -22.63
N GLU A 30 4.35 15.72 -23.05
CA GLU A 30 3.21 16.02 -23.93
C GLU A 30 3.34 15.33 -25.29
N ALA A 31 4.54 15.36 -25.89
CA ALA A 31 4.83 14.70 -27.14
C ALA A 31 4.65 13.16 -27.02
N GLU A 32 5.13 12.57 -25.93
CA GLU A 32 4.99 11.15 -25.70
C GLU A 32 3.53 10.76 -25.42
N ALA A 33 2.78 11.55 -24.67
CA ALA A 33 1.35 11.34 -24.44
C ALA A 33 0.55 11.36 -25.75
N ALA A 34 0.87 12.29 -26.67
CA ALA A 34 0.26 12.34 -28.00
C ALA A 34 0.61 11.11 -28.85
N ALA A 35 1.87 10.66 -28.79
CA ALA A 35 2.32 9.47 -29.50
C ALA A 35 1.67 8.17 -28.97
N VAL A 36 1.35 8.09 -27.70
CA VAL A 36 0.59 6.97 -27.09
C VAL A 36 -0.82 6.89 -27.69
N HIS A 37 -1.51 8.01 -27.90
CA HIS A 37 -2.82 8.00 -28.58
C HIS A 37 -2.78 7.38 -29.99
N THR A 38 -1.69 7.59 -30.73
CA THR A 38 -1.50 6.94 -32.04
C THR A 38 -1.27 5.43 -31.85
N ALA A 39 -0.38 5.04 -30.95
CA ALA A 39 -0.07 3.64 -30.68
C ALA A 39 -1.29 2.82 -30.20
N VAL A 40 -2.18 3.42 -29.42
CA VAL A 40 -3.47 2.82 -29.02
C VAL A 40 -4.30 2.41 -30.25
N ASN A 41 -4.36 3.27 -31.27
CA ASN A 41 -5.11 2.96 -32.50
C ASN A 41 -4.43 1.88 -33.34
N ASP A 42 -3.10 1.81 -33.33
CA ASP A 42 -2.33 0.81 -34.08
C ASP A 42 -2.55 -0.63 -33.56
N LEU A 43 -2.94 -0.82 -32.31
CA LEU A 43 -3.27 -2.13 -31.76
C LEU A 43 -4.50 -2.77 -32.42
N LYS A 44 -5.42 -1.98 -32.97
CA LYS A 44 -6.64 -2.47 -33.60
C LYS A 44 -6.35 -3.42 -34.80
N ARG A 45 -5.17 -3.31 -35.42
CA ARG A 45 -4.76 -4.20 -36.55
C ARG A 45 -4.60 -5.67 -36.14
N TYR A 46 -4.46 -5.95 -34.82
CA TYR A 46 -4.32 -7.31 -34.30
C TYR A 46 -5.64 -7.91 -33.80
N GLN A 47 -6.64 -7.08 -33.57
CA GLN A 47 -7.95 -7.51 -33.05
C GLN A 47 -8.65 -8.46 -34.05
N GLY A 48 -9.12 -9.60 -33.56
CA GLY A 48 -9.74 -10.66 -34.35
C GLY A 48 -8.74 -11.55 -35.11
N ARG A 49 -7.43 -11.39 -34.87
CA ARG A 49 -6.41 -12.05 -35.65
C ARG A 49 -5.48 -12.98 -34.86
N LEU A 50 -5.56 -13.05 -33.53
CA LEU A 50 -4.63 -13.86 -32.76
C LEU A 50 -4.73 -15.36 -33.08
N ALA A 51 -5.88 -15.82 -33.58
CA ALA A 51 -6.07 -17.19 -34.06
C ALA A 51 -5.38 -17.50 -35.38
N GLU A 52 -4.78 -16.52 -36.09
CA GLU A 52 -4.02 -16.76 -37.30
C GLU A 52 -2.70 -17.52 -37.05
N GLY A 53 -2.15 -17.49 -35.82
CA GLY A 53 -1.00 -18.27 -35.39
C GLY A 53 -0.03 -17.59 -34.47
N ALA A 54 0.95 -18.33 -33.97
CA ALA A 54 1.96 -17.88 -33.01
C ALA A 54 2.70 -16.58 -33.41
N PRO A 55 3.09 -16.35 -34.69
CA PRO A 55 3.76 -15.11 -35.07
C PRO A 55 2.91 -13.86 -34.83
N ILE A 56 1.60 -13.92 -35.08
CA ILE A 56 0.69 -12.79 -34.87
C ILE A 56 0.53 -12.52 -33.37
N ILE A 57 0.45 -13.57 -32.53
CA ILE A 57 0.43 -13.41 -31.06
C ILE A 57 1.72 -12.72 -30.61
N ALA A 58 2.88 -13.15 -31.11
CA ALA A 58 4.17 -12.56 -30.74
C ALA A 58 4.23 -11.05 -31.08
N GLU A 59 3.79 -10.68 -32.29
CA GLU A 59 3.75 -9.29 -32.73
C GLU A 59 2.76 -8.46 -31.91
N ALA A 60 1.55 -8.97 -31.68
CA ALA A 60 0.51 -8.28 -30.91
C ALA A 60 0.95 -8.04 -29.47
N LEU A 61 1.46 -9.07 -28.78
CA LEU A 61 1.92 -8.94 -27.39
C LEU A 61 3.15 -8.04 -27.26
N ALA A 62 4.07 -8.06 -28.22
CA ALA A 62 5.18 -7.12 -28.25
C ALA A 62 4.68 -5.67 -28.40
N ALA A 63 3.69 -5.42 -29.24
CA ALA A 63 3.08 -4.10 -29.40
C ALA A 63 2.33 -3.65 -28.13
N VAL A 64 1.58 -4.55 -27.50
CA VAL A 64 0.90 -4.29 -26.23
C VAL A 64 1.90 -3.94 -25.13
N GLN A 65 2.95 -4.74 -24.95
CA GLN A 65 3.97 -4.49 -23.91
C GLN A 65 4.72 -3.17 -24.17
N ALA A 66 5.02 -2.85 -25.44
CA ALA A 66 5.63 -1.56 -25.77
C ALA A 66 4.71 -0.38 -25.42
N LEU A 67 3.40 -0.49 -25.68
CA LEU A 67 2.43 0.53 -25.27
C LEU A 67 2.31 0.65 -23.75
N VAL A 68 2.15 -0.46 -23.05
CA VAL A 68 2.03 -0.51 -21.59
C VAL A 68 3.25 0.13 -20.92
N ARG A 69 4.46 -0.20 -21.38
CA ARG A 69 5.70 0.41 -20.88
C ARG A 69 5.68 1.93 -20.99
N ARG A 70 5.29 2.47 -22.16
CA ARG A 70 5.22 3.93 -22.39
C ARG A 70 4.22 4.59 -21.45
N VAL A 71 3.06 3.97 -21.28
CA VAL A 71 2.02 4.47 -20.37
C VAL A 71 2.48 4.45 -18.91
N TYR A 72 3.19 3.40 -18.48
CA TYR A 72 3.76 3.33 -17.13
C TYR A 72 4.78 4.46 -16.88
N VAL A 73 5.66 4.75 -17.85
CA VAL A 73 6.62 5.87 -17.74
C VAL A 73 5.91 7.21 -17.64
N LEU A 74 4.88 7.45 -18.47
CA LEU A 74 4.06 8.67 -18.39
C LEU A 74 3.37 8.81 -17.02
N SER A 75 2.85 7.70 -16.50
CA SER A 75 2.13 7.67 -15.22
C SER A 75 3.06 7.86 -14.03
N ALA A 76 4.24 7.22 -14.03
CA ALA A 76 5.25 7.39 -12.98
C ALA A 76 5.67 8.86 -12.86
N TYR A 77 5.98 9.53 -13.98
CA TYR A 77 6.33 10.95 -13.98
C TYR A 77 5.18 11.82 -13.45
N ALA A 78 3.97 11.64 -14.00
CA ALA A 78 2.82 12.46 -13.65
C ALA A 78 2.38 12.26 -12.18
N GLY A 79 2.37 11.01 -11.72
CA GLY A 79 2.03 10.65 -10.34
C GLY A 79 3.01 11.22 -9.33
N MET A 80 4.32 11.07 -9.57
CA MET A 80 5.35 11.66 -8.70
C MET A 80 5.29 13.18 -8.68
N ALA A 81 5.12 13.83 -9.83
CA ALA A 81 5.00 15.29 -9.91
C ALA A 81 3.79 15.81 -9.12
N TYR A 82 2.68 15.09 -9.14
CA TYR A 82 1.49 15.41 -8.35
C TYR A 82 1.69 15.13 -6.85
N ALA A 83 2.28 14.00 -6.50
CA ALA A 83 2.45 13.59 -5.10
C ALA A 83 3.35 14.56 -4.29
N VAL A 84 4.37 15.15 -4.94
CA VAL A 84 5.29 16.08 -4.27
C VAL A 84 4.70 17.49 -4.11
N ASP A 85 3.63 17.82 -4.84
CA ASP A 85 2.88 19.08 -4.69
C ASP A 85 1.46 18.93 -5.25
N THR A 86 0.53 18.49 -4.42
CA THR A 86 -0.90 18.31 -4.78
C THR A 86 -1.64 19.65 -5.05
N THR A 87 -1.03 20.78 -4.69
CA THR A 87 -1.60 22.12 -4.95
C THR A 87 -1.25 22.63 -6.35
N ASN A 88 -0.36 21.97 -7.06
CA ASN A 88 0.03 22.31 -8.43
C ASN A 88 -1.04 21.83 -9.43
N ALA A 89 -1.82 22.78 -9.96
CA ALA A 89 -2.93 22.48 -10.87
C ALA A 89 -2.48 21.80 -12.18
N GLU A 90 -1.29 22.13 -12.72
CA GLU A 90 -0.77 21.51 -13.93
C GLU A 90 -0.32 20.07 -13.68
N ALA A 91 0.31 19.80 -12.52
CA ALA A 91 0.62 18.42 -12.11
C ALA A 91 -0.64 17.58 -11.92
N ALA A 92 -1.69 18.14 -11.29
CA ALA A 92 -2.99 17.47 -11.12
C ALA A 92 -3.65 17.13 -12.47
N LYS A 93 -3.67 18.07 -13.43
CA LYS A 93 -4.19 17.82 -14.79
C LYS A 93 -3.39 16.74 -15.52
N ARG A 94 -2.06 16.79 -15.42
CA ARG A 94 -1.18 15.80 -16.05
C ARG A 94 -1.41 14.42 -15.47
N ASN A 95 -1.53 14.31 -14.16
CA ASN A 95 -1.84 13.04 -13.48
C ASN A 95 -3.20 12.48 -13.91
N SER A 96 -4.24 13.31 -13.98
CA SER A 96 -5.55 12.90 -14.49
C SER A 96 -5.49 12.40 -15.95
N ARG A 97 -4.72 13.08 -16.80
CA ARG A 97 -4.52 12.64 -18.20
C ARG A 97 -3.74 11.32 -18.28
N ALA A 98 -2.75 11.09 -17.43
CA ALA A 98 -2.03 9.82 -17.36
C ALA A 98 -2.97 8.66 -17.01
N HIS A 99 -3.87 8.85 -16.05
CA HIS A 99 -4.92 7.86 -15.75
C HIS A 99 -5.86 7.63 -16.94
N GLY A 100 -6.23 8.68 -17.67
CA GLY A 100 -7.00 8.54 -18.91
C GLY A 100 -6.28 7.70 -19.98
N LEU A 101 -4.95 7.88 -20.13
CA LEU A 101 -4.12 7.08 -21.06
C LEU A 101 -4.02 5.61 -20.61
N GLN A 102 -3.94 5.35 -19.30
CA GLN A 102 -4.01 3.97 -18.76
C GLN A 102 -5.32 3.29 -19.16
N GLY A 103 -6.46 3.97 -18.94
CA GLY A 103 -7.78 3.44 -19.33
C GLY A 103 -7.90 3.18 -20.84
N LEU A 104 -7.45 4.12 -21.67
CA LEU A 104 -7.45 3.94 -23.13
C LEU A 104 -6.57 2.77 -23.59
N SER A 105 -5.40 2.60 -23.00
CA SER A 105 -4.47 1.53 -23.33
C SER A 105 -5.00 0.17 -22.90
N ALA A 106 -5.58 0.08 -21.70
CA ALA A 106 -6.24 -1.12 -21.21
C ALA A 106 -7.41 -1.53 -22.14
N ALA A 107 -8.26 -0.58 -22.52
CA ALA A 107 -9.36 -0.83 -23.45
C ALA A 107 -8.86 -1.31 -24.85
N ALA A 108 -7.76 -0.73 -25.34
CA ALA A 108 -7.18 -1.13 -26.61
C ALA A 108 -6.58 -2.55 -26.60
N ALA A 109 -6.09 -3.01 -25.45
CA ALA A 109 -5.52 -4.35 -25.26
C ALA A 109 -6.57 -5.39 -24.82
N ALA A 110 -7.82 -4.99 -24.51
CA ALA A 110 -8.83 -5.86 -23.92
C ALA A 110 -9.25 -7.06 -24.80
N PHE A 111 -8.95 -7.05 -26.10
CA PHE A 111 -9.21 -8.17 -26.98
C PHE A 111 -8.28 -9.37 -26.78
N VAL A 112 -7.12 -9.16 -26.13
CA VAL A 112 -6.04 -10.17 -26.04
C VAL A 112 -6.50 -11.41 -25.26
N GLU A 113 -6.95 -11.25 -24.04
CA GLU A 113 -7.35 -12.40 -23.20
C GLU A 113 -8.51 -13.20 -23.80
N PRO A 114 -9.62 -12.59 -24.25
CA PRO A 114 -10.71 -13.33 -24.89
C PRO A 114 -10.28 -14.08 -26.16
N GLU A 115 -9.41 -13.50 -26.99
CA GLU A 115 -8.95 -14.17 -28.19
C GLU A 115 -7.99 -15.33 -27.88
N LEU A 116 -7.08 -15.16 -26.89
CA LEU A 116 -6.21 -16.25 -26.44
C LEU A 116 -7.03 -17.42 -25.84
N LEU A 117 -8.03 -17.12 -25.02
CA LEU A 117 -8.98 -18.13 -24.51
C LEU A 117 -9.75 -18.82 -25.63
N GLY A 118 -10.15 -18.06 -26.67
CA GLY A 118 -10.86 -18.59 -27.85
C GLY A 118 -10.02 -19.55 -28.71
N ILE A 119 -8.70 -19.42 -28.71
CA ILE A 119 -7.78 -20.36 -29.36
C ILE A 119 -7.79 -21.74 -28.67
N GLY A 120 -8.03 -21.75 -27.37
CA GLY A 120 -8.04 -22.95 -26.53
C GLY A 120 -6.65 -23.34 -26.03
N GLU A 121 -6.64 -23.95 -24.84
CA GLU A 121 -5.42 -24.22 -24.07
C GLU A 121 -4.42 -25.10 -24.83
N GLU A 122 -4.88 -26.22 -25.41
CA GLU A 122 -4.01 -27.17 -26.11
C GLU A 122 -3.28 -26.51 -27.30
N THR A 123 -4.01 -25.73 -28.10
CA THR A 123 -3.44 -25.05 -29.26
C THR A 123 -2.47 -23.96 -28.84
N LEU A 124 -2.84 -23.15 -27.84
CA LEU A 124 -1.96 -22.08 -27.34
C LEU A 124 -0.65 -22.66 -26.78
N ARG A 125 -0.72 -23.70 -25.92
CA ARG A 125 0.48 -24.34 -25.35
C ARG A 125 1.40 -24.92 -26.42
N ARG A 126 0.85 -25.54 -27.46
CA ARG A 126 1.64 -26.01 -28.60
C ARG A 126 2.36 -24.83 -29.27
N TRP A 127 1.67 -23.73 -29.55
CA TRP A 127 2.29 -22.54 -30.17
C TRP A 127 3.34 -21.86 -29.30
N LEU A 128 3.16 -21.85 -27.97
CA LEU A 128 4.17 -21.35 -27.03
C LEU A 128 5.45 -22.20 -27.09
N ALA A 129 5.33 -23.51 -27.24
CA ALA A 129 6.48 -24.41 -27.36
C ALA A 129 7.19 -24.33 -28.72
N GLU A 130 6.45 -24.02 -29.81
CA GLU A 130 6.98 -23.95 -31.18
C GLU A 130 7.61 -22.58 -31.51
N GLU A 131 7.15 -21.48 -30.89
CA GLU A 131 7.62 -20.11 -31.14
C GLU A 131 8.47 -19.57 -29.96
N PRO A 132 9.81 -19.53 -30.11
CA PRO A 132 10.69 -19.10 -29.02
C PRO A 132 10.39 -17.71 -28.44
N LYS A 133 9.82 -16.80 -29.26
CA LYS A 133 9.42 -15.48 -28.82
C LYS A 133 8.24 -15.47 -27.84
N LEU A 134 7.55 -16.58 -27.73
CA LEU A 134 6.40 -16.76 -26.82
C LEU A 134 6.74 -17.58 -25.58
N ALA A 135 7.94 -18.16 -25.46
CA ALA A 135 8.31 -19.04 -24.35
C ALA A 135 8.12 -18.41 -22.96
N TYR A 136 8.25 -17.07 -22.85
CA TYR A 136 8.03 -16.35 -21.58
C TYR A 136 6.55 -16.32 -21.15
N LEU A 137 5.60 -16.70 -22.00
CA LEU A 137 4.17 -16.65 -21.73
C LEU A 137 3.62 -17.90 -21.02
N GLU A 138 4.43 -18.91 -20.73
CA GLU A 138 3.95 -20.13 -20.11
C GLU A 138 3.19 -19.88 -18.81
N HIS A 139 3.79 -19.11 -17.90
CA HIS A 139 3.15 -18.72 -16.64
C HIS A 139 1.88 -17.86 -16.87
N TYR A 140 1.91 -16.95 -17.83
CA TYR A 140 0.74 -16.14 -18.18
C TYR A 140 -0.42 -17.01 -18.68
N ALA A 141 -0.11 -18.02 -19.52
CA ALA A 141 -1.12 -18.96 -20.01
C ALA A 141 -1.71 -19.81 -18.87
N ASP A 142 -0.87 -20.29 -17.95
CA ASP A 142 -1.33 -21.02 -16.75
C ASP A 142 -2.32 -20.18 -15.95
N ASP A 143 -1.99 -18.94 -15.70
CA ASP A 143 -2.86 -18.02 -14.93
C ASP A 143 -4.15 -17.67 -15.72
N LEU A 144 -4.03 -17.42 -17.02
CA LEU A 144 -5.15 -17.11 -17.90
C LEU A 144 -6.21 -18.23 -17.89
N PHE A 145 -5.78 -19.48 -18.11
CA PHE A 145 -6.70 -20.64 -18.13
C PHE A 145 -7.20 -20.99 -16.74
N ARG A 146 -6.40 -20.82 -15.70
CA ARG A 146 -6.88 -20.96 -14.31
C ARG A 146 -8.03 -19.99 -14.04
N ARG A 147 -7.88 -18.70 -14.38
CA ARG A 147 -8.90 -17.66 -14.17
C ARG A 147 -10.15 -17.85 -15.01
N GLN A 148 -10.07 -18.59 -16.13
CA GLN A 148 -11.21 -18.86 -17.02
C GLN A 148 -12.40 -19.49 -16.31
N ALA A 149 -12.19 -20.27 -15.24
CA ALA A 149 -13.25 -20.90 -14.45
C ALA A 149 -14.26 -19.87 -13.87
N HIS A 150 -13.81 -18.65 -13.63
CA HIS A 150 -14.59 -17.55 -13.04
C HIS A 150 -14.95 -16.42 -14.03
N VAL A 151 -14.54 -16.56 -15.30
CA VAL A 151 -14.99 -15.68 -16.38
C VAL A 151 -16.40 -16.10 -16.81
N ARG A 152 -17.26 -15.11 -17.00
CA ARG A 152 -18.67 -15.32 -17.33
C ARG A 152 -18.93 -15.04 -18.85
N SER A 153 -20.16 -15.12 -19.25
CA SER A 153 -20.52 -14.71 -20.61
C SER A 153 -20.24 -13.21 -20.83
N ALA A 154 -20.00 -12.79 -22.06
CA ALA A 154 -19.71 -11.40 -22.40
C ALA A 154 -20.77 -10.43 -21.83
N GLU A 155 -22.06 -10.79 -21.92
CA GLU A 155 -23.18 -10.00 -21.38
C GLU A 155 -23.08 -9.84 -19.84
N VAL A 156 -22.70 -10.92 -19.11
CA VAL A 156 -22.53 -10.85 -17.65
C VAL A 156 -21.29 -10.05 -17.28
N GLU A 157 -20.18 -10.19 -18.02
CA GLU A 157 -18.96 -9.39 -17.78
C GLU A 157 -19.20 -7.89 -18.02
N GLU A 158 -20.00 -7.54 -19.04
CA GLU A 158 -20.40 -6.16 -19.30
C GLU A 158 -21.22 -5.60 -18.12
N LEU A 159 -22.21 -6.34 -17.62
CA LEU A 159 -22.99 -5.94 -16.45
C LEU A 159 -22.15 -5.79 -15.19
N LEU A 160 -21.21 -6.72 -14.95
CA LEU A 160 -20.29 -6.63 -13.83
C LEU A 160 -19.35 -5.42 -13.95
N GLY A 161 -18.91 -5.11 -15.17
CA GLY A 161 -18.14 -3.89 -15.46
C GLY A 161 -18.93 -2.62 -15.13
N MET A 162 -20.19 -2.53 -15.58
CA MET A 162 -21.07 -1.40 -15.30
C MET A 162 -21.38 -1.25 -13.79
N ALA A 163 -21.43 -2.34 -13.03
CA ALA A 163 -21.65 -2.30 -11.58
C ALA A 163 -20.43 -1.83 -10.77
N SER A 164 -19.24 -1.75 -11.38
CA SER A 164 -18.02 -1.36 -10.68
C SER A 164 -18.04 0.08 -10.19
N ASP A 165 -18.58 1.00 -10.97
CA ASP A 165 -18.68 2.42 -10.63
C ASP A 165 -19.58 2.66 -9.40
N PRO A 166 -20.86 2.24 -9.37
CA PRO A 166 -21.69 2.42 -8.19
C PRO A 166 -21.17 1.69 -6.95
N PHE A 167 -20.48 0.55 -7.09
CA PHE A 167 -19.88 -0.14 -5.95
C PHE A 167 -18.62 0.58 -5.44
N GLY A 168 -17.85 1.22 -6.32
CA GLY A 168 -16.68 2.04 -5.93
C GLY A 168 -17.05 3.29 -5.13
N ASN A 169 -18.28 3.81 -5.29
CA ASN A 169 -18.73 5.03 -4.61
C ASN A 169 -18.82 4.89 -3.07
N VAL A 170 -18.80 3.66 -2.55
CA VAL A 170 -18.78 3.37 -1.11
C VAL A 170 -17.53 3.95 -0.44
N GLU A 171 -16.36 3.78 -1.07
CA GLU A 171 -15.09 4.33 -0.59
C GLU A 171 -15.11 5.87 -0.59
N GLN A 172 -15.60 6.46 -1.66
CA GLN A 172 -15.75 7.92 -1.75
C GLN A 172 -16.67 8.47 -0.66
N THR A 173 -17.78 7.79 -0.34
CA THR A 173 -18.70 8.19 0.74
C THR A 173 -18.00 8.19 2.08
N HIS A 174 -17.18 7.17 2.37
CA HIS A 174 -16.38 7.10 3.60
C HIS A 174 -15.36 8.25 3.67
N SER A 175 -14.59 8.46 2.60
CA SER A 175 -13.58 9.52 2.55
C SER A 175 -14.18 10.90 2.74
N LEU A 176 -15.29 11.22 2.06
CA LEU A 176 -15.97 12.51 2.23
C LEU A 176 -16.43 12.71 3.68
N MET A 177 -17.00 11.69 4.30
CA MET A 177 -17.47 11.77 5.68
C MET A 177 -16.32 11.99 6.66
N VAL A 178 -15.22 11.23 6.54
CA VAL A 178 -14.08 11.27 7.47
C VAL A 178 -13.20 12.51 7.24
N ASP A 179 -12.92 12.86 5.98
CA ASP A 179 -11.95 13.90 5.63
C ASP A 179 -12.57 15.29 5.54
N ALA A 180 -13.88 15.39 5.23
CA ALA A 180 -14.55 16.66 5.01
C ALA A 180 -15.61 17.01 6.06
N ASP A 181 -16.48 16.05 6.43
CA ASP A 181 -17.66 16.33 7.26
C ASP A 181 -17.38 16.20 8.76
N PHE A 182 -16.51 15.27 9.18
CA PHE A 182 -16.20 15.08 10.58
C PHE A 182 -15.56 16.32 11.20
N LYS A 183 -16.01 16.65 12.41
CA LYS A 183 -15.46 17.73 13.24
C LYS A 183 -15.00 17.12 14.55
N TYR A 184 -13.71 17.00 14.69
CA TYR A 184 -13.12 16.46 15.90
C TYR A 184 -13.02 17.52 16.98
N PRO A 185 -13.39 17.23 18.23
CA PRO A 185 -13.15 18.15 19.34
C PRO A 185 -11.63 18.34 19.53
N PRO A 186 -11.17 19.53 19.98
CA PRO A 186 -9.77 19.73 20.29
C PRO A 186 -9.33 18.84 21.45
N ALA A 187 -8.12 18.31 21.38
CA ALA A 187 -7.50 17.65 22.51
C ALA A 187 -7.08 18.67 23.56
N LYS A 188 -7.04 18.26 24.83
CA LYS A 188 -6.61 19.10 25.96
C LYS A 188 -5.37 18.48 26.60
N GLY A 189 -4.28 19.26 26.65
CA GLY A 189 -3.09 18.89 27.39
C GLY A 189 -3.25 19.04 28.89
N ALA A 190 -2.31 18.48 29.65
CA ALA A 190 -2.28 18.58 31.12
C ALA A 190 -2.17 20.04 31.64
N ASP A 191 -1.60 20.93 30.82
CA ASP A 191 -1.50 22.37 31.08
C ASP A 191 -2.77 23.15 30.68
N GLY A 192 -3.81 22.47 30.18
CA GLY A 192 -5.04 23.04 29.68
C GLY A 192 -4.95 23.62 28.26
N GLN A 193 -3.82 23.51 27.56
CA GLN A 193 -3.70 23.93 26.18
C GLN A 193 -4.60 23.07 25.28
N GLU A 194 -5.33 23.71 24.37
CA GLU A 194 -6.11 23.04 23.35
C GLU A 194 -5.28 22.82 22.07
N LEU A 195 -5.34 21.57 21.59
CA LEU A 195 -4.65 21.14 20.36
C LEU A 195 -5.71 20.72 19.32
N PRO A 196 -5.70 21.27 18.11
CA PRO A 196 -6.61 20.84 17.07
C PRO A 196 -6.35 19.38 16.71
N VAL A 197 -7.43 18.60 16.53
CA VAL A 197 -7.37 17.18 16.16
C VAL A 197 -7.88 16.98 14.72
N SER A 198 -7.18 16.14 13.97
CA SER A 198 -7.56 15.65 12.64
C SER A 198 -7.01 14.25 12.43
N GLY A 199 -7.51 13.51 11.44
CA GLY A 199 -6.94 12.21 11.07
C GLY A 199 -5.44 12.27 10.79
N GLY A 200 -4.96 13.35 10.16
CA GLY A 200 -3.55 13.51 9.79
C GLY A 200 -2.61 13.80 10.97
N ASN A 201 -3.07 14.45 12.04
CA ASN A 201 -2.20 14.81 13.17
C ASN A 201 -2.41 13.95 14.43
N LEU A 202 -3.47 13.16 14.50
CA LEU A 202 -3.76 12.28 15.63
C LEU A 202 -2.57 11.36 16.00
N PRO A 203 -1.88 10.69 15.05
CA PRO A 203 -0.73 9.85 15.38
C PRO A 203 0.37 10.62 16.11
N GLY A 204 0.62 11.88 15.72
CA GLY A 204 1.58 12.75 16.39
C GLY A 204 1.19 13.10 17.82
N ILE A 205 -0.11 13.34 18.06
CA ILE A 205 -0.64 13.61 19.41
C ILE A 205 -0.56 12.34 20.26
N LEU A 206 -0.89 11.17 19.72
CA LEU A 206 -0.80 9.88 20.43
C LEU A 206 0.66 9.47 20.75
N ALA A 207 1.63 10.00 20.02
CA ALA A 207 3.05 9.86 20.29
C ALA A 207 3.62 10.96 21.21
N SER A 208 2.77 11.83 21.77
CA SER A 208 3.18 12.88 22.74
C SER A 208 3.49 12.26 24.13
N PRO A 209 4.42 12.84 24.89
CA PRO A 209 4.61 12.49 26.30
C PRO A 209 3.42 12.88 27.19
N ASP A 210 2.60 13.85 26.78
CA ASP A 210 1.43 14.32 27.54
C ASP A 210 0.28 13.31 27.45
N ARG A 211 0.06 12.56 28.55
CA ARG A 211 -0.97 11.53 28.62
C ARG A 211 -2.38 12.10 28.50
N GLU A 212 -2.63 13.29 29.04
CA GLU A 212 -3.96 13.90 28.98
C GLU A 212 -4.29 14.35 27.56
N ALA A 213 -3.32 14.89 26.83
CA ALA A 213 -3.47 15.20 25.40
C ALA A 213 -3.77 13.94 24.58
N ARG A 214 -3.06 12.82 24.84
CA ARG A 214 -3.33 11.53 24.17
C ARG A 214 -4.75 11.05 24.46
N ARG A 215 -5.14 11.06 25.76
CA ARG A 215 -6.47 10.59 26.19
C ARG A 215 -7.58 11.37 25.51
N THR A 216 -7.56 12.69 25.64
CA THR A 216 -8.63 13.55 25.14
C THR A 216 -8.70 13.55 23.61
N ALA A 217 -7.54 13.45 22.93
CA ALA A 217 -7.49 13.30 21.48
C ALA A 217 -8.14 11.98 21.02
N TRP A 218 -7.76 10.86 21.64
CA TRP A 218 -8.27 9.54 21.27
C TRP A 218 -9.76 9.42 21.57
N GLU A 219 -10.21 9.81 22.77
CA GLU A 219 -11.62 9.76 23.15
C GLU A 219 -12.48 10.60 22.20
N GLY A 220 -12.10 11.86 21.95
CA GLY A 220 -12.84 12.75 21.08
C GLY A 220 -12.86 12.28 19.63
N TYR A 221 -11.77 11.66 19.16
CA TYR A 221 -11.70 11.07 17.83
C TYR A 221 -12.65 9.89 17.70
N MET A 222 -12.61 8.93 18.63
CA MET A 222 -13.49 7.75 18.61
C MET A 222 -14.96 8.11 18.83
N ASP A 223 -15.27 9.07 19.70
CA ASP A 223 -16.64 9.55 19.91
C ASP A 223 -17.23 10.19 18.64
N THR A 224 -16.40 10.83 17.83
CA THR A 224 -16.84 11.34 16.51
C THR A 224 -17.26 10.21 15.59
N PHE A 225 -16.51 9.12 15.52
CA PHE A 225 -16.91 7.93 14.74
C PHE A 225 -18.17 7.28 15.31
N LEU A 226 -18.28 7.15 16.66
CA LEU A 226 -19.45 6.59 17.32
C LEU A 226 -20.73 7.36 17.04
N ALA A 227 -20.66 8.69 16.90
CA ALA A 227 -21.81 9.50 16.53
C ALA A 227 -22.40 9.13 15.17
N PHE A 228 -21.58 8.55 14.27
CA PHE A 228 -21.98 8.12 12.93
C PHE A 228 -21.94 6.59 12.74
N LYS A 229 -21.91 5.81 13.80
CA LYS A 229 -21.77 4.34 13.77
C LYS A 229 -22.73 3.65 12.79
N ASN A 230 -23.99 4.09 12.72
CA ASN A 230 -24.98 3.47 11.86
C ASN A 230 -24.70 3.75 10.37
N THR A 231 -24.25 4.95 10.03
CA THR A 231 -23.87 5.32 8.67
C THR A 231 -22.61 4.56 8.25
N GLN A 232 -21.62 4.47 9.13
CA GLN A 232 -20.39 3.71 8.90
C GLN A 232 -20.68 2.21 8.70
N ALA A 233 -21.48 1.61 9.58
CA ALA A 233 -21.88 0.21 9.45
C ALA A 233 -22.66 -0.05 8.15
N SER A 234 -23.60 0.83 7.78
CA SER A 234 -24.33 0.72 6.52
C SER A 234 -23.41 0.80 5.29
N ASN A 235 -22.43 1.70 5.34
CA ASN A 235 -21.45 1.86 4.27
C ASN A 235 -20.56 0.61 4.16
N LEU A 236 -20.03 0.11 5.27
CA LEU A 236 -19.23 -1.14 5.32
C LEU A 236 -20.04 -2.33 4.78
N MET A 237 -21.30 -2.49 5.23
CA MET A 237 -22.16 -3.57 4.75
C MET A 237 -22.48 -3.46 3.25
N THR A 238 -22.50 -2.27 2.69
CA THR A 238 -22.66 -2.10 1.23
C THR A 238 -21.44 -2.66 0.49
N SER A 239 -20.23 -2.40 0.99
CA SER A 239 -18.99 -3.00 0.45
C SER A 239 -19.01 -4.54 0.56
N VAL A 240 -19.35 -5.06 1.73
CA VAL A 240 -19.43 -6.52 1.97
C VAL A 240 -20.46 -7.16 1.02
N LYS A 241 -21.63 -6.57 0.86
CA LYS A 241 -22.66 -7.06 -0.07
C LYS A 241 -22.21 -6.99 -1.53
N ALA A 242 -21.45 -5.98 -1.92
CA ALA A 242 -20.87 -5.89 -3.25
C ALA A 242 -19.86 -7.05 -3.48
N ASN A 243 -19.06 -7.42 -2.47
CA ASN A 243 -18.16 -8.57 -2.55
C ASN A 243 -18.93 -9.89 -2.63
N VAL A 244 -19.98 -10.08 -1.82
CA VAL A 244 -20.86 -11.27 -1.90
C VAL A 244 -21.57 -11.35 -3.26
N PHE A 245 -22.00 -10.21 -3.81
CA PHE A 245 -22.57 -10.16 -5.16
C PHE A 245 -21.53 -10.62 -6.21
N LYS A 246 -20.32 -10.08 -6.19
CA LYS A 246 -19.23 -10.46 -7.12
C LYS A 246 -18.87 -11.95 -6.97
N MET A 247 -18.75 -12.44 -5.73
CA MET A 247 -18.50 -13.84 -5.41
C MET A 247 -19.53 -14.76 -6.10
N ARG A 248 -20.83 -14.49 -5.90
CA ARG A 248 -21.92 -15.27 -6.49
C ARG A 248 -21.96 -15.16 -8.02
N ALA A 249 -21.82 -13.96 -8.55
CA ALA A 249 -21.83 -13.69 -9.98
C ALA A 249 -20.72 -14.44 -10.70
N ARG A 250 -19.50 -14.47 -10.13
CA ARG A 250 -18.30 -15.14 -10.68
C ARG A 250 -18.16 -16.59 -10.24
N ARG A 251 -19.07 -17.11 -9.39
CA ARG A 251 -19.12 -18.50 -8.89
C ARG A 251 -17.88 -18.88 -8.05
N HIS A 252 -17.39 -17.99 -7.24
CA HIS A 252 -16.43 -18.31 -6.20
C HIS A 252 -17.11 -19.00 -5.02
N GLU A 253 -16.38 -19.85 -4.30
CA GLU A 253 -16.90 -20.60 -3.15
C GLU A 253 -17.19 -19.70 -1.94
N SER A 254 -16.39 -18.64 -1.78
CA SER A 254 -16.50 -17.66 -0.71
C SER A 254 -15.96 -16.30 -1.14
N THR A 255 -16.22 -15.26 -0.37
CA THR A 255 -15.57 -13.94 -0.57
C THR A 255 -14.08 -13.99 -0.30
N LEU A 256 -13.62 -14.87 0.59
CA LEU A 256 -12.20 -15.13 0.81
C LEU A 256 -11.55 -15.73 -0.45
N ASP A 257 -12.19 -16.73 -1.07
CA ASP A 257 -11.74 -17.30 -2.34
C ASP A 257 -11.68 -16.22 -3.42
N LEU A 258 -12.74 -15.42 -3.57
CA LEU A 258 -12.75 -14.27 -4.51
C LEU A 258 -11.54 -13.34 -4.32
N ALA A 259 -11.13 -13.07 -3.07
CA ALA A 259 -10.02 -12.18 -2.75
C ALA A 259 -8.65 -12.79 -3.03
N LEU A 260 -8.47 -14.09 -2.77
CA LEU A 260 -7.19 -14.79 -2.88
C LEU A 260 -6.93 -15.38 -4.26
N TYR A 261 -8.00 -15.74 -4.99
CA TYR A 261 -7.93 -16.42 -6.28
C TYR A 261 -7.10 -15.68 -7.34
N PRO A 262 -7.22 -14.34 -7.51
CA PRO A 262 -6.40 -13.61 -8.47
C PRO A 262 -4.88 -13.78 -8.25
N TRP A 263 -4.47 -13.99 -7.01
CA TRP A 263 -3.07 -14.17 -6.60
C TRP A 263 -2.61 -15.62 -6.53
N ASN A 264 -3.49 -16.56 -6.91
CA ASN A 264 -3.25 -18.00 -6.80
C ASN A 264 -2.83 -18.43 -5.38
N LEU A 265 -3.45 -17.84 -4.36
CA LEU A 265 -3.21 -18.14 -2.95
C LEU A 265 -4.31 -19.06 -2.41
N PRO A 266 -3.95 -20.22 -1.86
CA PRO A 266 -4.92 -21.07 -1.20
C PRO A 266 -5.38 -20.47 0.13
N SER A 267 -6.65 -20.69 0.48
CA SER A 267 -7.26 -20.13 1.71
C SER A 267 -6.58 -20.59 2.99
N GLU A 268 -5.93 -21.76 2.96
CA GLU A 268 -5.15 -22.31 4.07
C GLU A 268 -4.02 -21.40 4.51
N VAL A 269 -3.44 -20.63 3.60
CA VAL A 269 -2.40 -19.62 3.94
C VAL A 269 -2.98 -18.55 4.85
N PHE A 270 -4.19 -18.07 4.54
CA PHE A 270 -4.88 -17.05 5.34
C PHE A 270 -5.26 -17.61 6.73
N TYR A 271 -5.86 -18.80 6.78
CA TYR A 271 -6.23 -19.41 8.06
C TYR A 271 -5.00 -19.74 8.92
N ASN A 272 -3.93 -20.25 8.33
CA ASN A 272 -2.67 -20.52 9.05
C ASN A 272 -2.07 -19.24 9.65
N LEU A 273 -2.13 -18.12 8.94
CA LEU A 273 -1.67 -16.83 9.47
C LEU A 273 -2.46 -16.44 10.72
N ILE A 274 -3.80 -16.60 10.71
CA ILE A 274 -4.65 -16.31 11.86
C ILE A 274 -4.33 -17.26 13.03
N ASP A 275 -4.14 -18.55 12.77
CA ASP A 275 -3.82 -19.53 13.80
C ASP A 275 -2.46 -19.25 14.44
N VAL A 276 -1.44 -18.91 13.64
CA VAL A 276 -0.12 -18.49 14.14
C VAL A 276 -0.23 -17.22 14.98
N PHE A 277 -1.00 -16.23 14.53
CA PHE A 277 -1.28 -15.02 15.31
C PHE A 277 -1.90 -15.36 16.67
N LYS A 278 -2.97 -16.14 16.70
CA LYS A 278 -3.66 -16.54 17.95
C LYS A 278 -2.72 -17.31 18.87
N LYS A 279 -1.91 -18.23 18.35
CA LYS A 279 -0.91 -18.97 19.12
C LYS A 279 0.12 -18.07 19.78
N ASN A 280 0.42 -16.91 19.20
CA ASN A 280 1.41 -15.95 19.70
C ASN A 280 0.83 -14.80 20.52
N LEU A 281 -0.48 -14.76 20.78
CA LEU A 281 -1.12 -13.77 21.67
C LEU A 281 -0.45 -13.64 23.05
N PRO A 282 0.01 -14.72 23.72
CA PRO A 282 0.73 -14.58 25.00
C PRO A 282 1.97 -13.70 24.93
N THR A 283 2.63 -13.61 23.76
CA THR A 283 3.77 -12.69 23.54
C THR A 283 3.29 -11.23 23.57
N TRP A 284 2.14 -10.95 22.95
CA TRP A 284 1.52 -9.64 22.99
C TRP A 284 1.06 -9.26 24.40
N HIS A 285 0.45 -10.17 25.16
CA HIS A 285 0.06 -9.95 26.55
C HIS A 285 1.28 -9.57 27.41
N ARG A 286 2.42 -10.26 27.20
CA ARG A 286 3.68 -9.89 27.85
C ARG A 286 4.17 -8.51 27.44
N TYR A 287 4.08 -8.16 26.15
CA TYR A 287 4.49 -6.84 25.65
C TYR A 287 3.67 -5.72 26.28
N TRP A 288 2.35 -5.87 26.35
CA TRP A 288 1.48 -4.88 26.99
C TRP A 288 1.83 -4.67 28.47
N ARG A 289 2.10 -5.74 29.19
CA ARG A 289 2.54 -5.67 30.58
C ARG A 289 3.84 -4.90 30.74
N VAL A 290 4.86 -5.25 29.95
CA VAL A 290 6.16 -4.57 29.96
C VAL A 290 5.99 -3.08 29.62
N ARG A 291 5.13 -2.76 28.65
CA ARG A 291 4.86 -1.38 28.25
C ARG A 291 4.18 -0.59 29.38
N ARG A 292 3.20 -1.18 30.04
CA ARG A 292 2.53 -0.59 31.20
C ARG A 292 3.52 -0.26 32.32
N GLU A 293 4.39 -1.20 32.65
CA GLU A 293 5.44 -1.05 33.66
C GLU A 293 6.45 0.04 33.28
N ALA A 294 6.90 0.06 32.01
CA ALA A 294 7.85 1.04 31.51
C ALA A 294 7.28 2.47 31.50
N LEU A 295 5.98 2.63 31.20
CA LEU A 295 5.28 3.92 31.26
C LEU A 295 4.96 4.35 32.72
N GLY A 296 5.06 3.45 33.68
CA GLY A 296 4.74 3.73 35.10
C GLY A 296 3.25 4.04 35.33
N VAL A 297 2.36 3.47 34.52
CA VAL A 297 0.91 3.68 34.63
C VAL A 297 0.26 2.49 35.35
N GLU A 298 -0.77 2.76 36.14
CA GLU A 298 -1.52 1.72 36.86
C GLU A 298 -2.28 0.84 35.85
N GLU A 299 -2.92 1.47 34.88
CA GLU A 299 -3.68 0.81 33.81
C GLU A 299 -3.24 1.37 32.44
N LEU A 300 -2.96 0.47 31.49
CA LEU A 300 -2.64 0.82 30.11
C LEU A 300 -3.94 0.97 29.32
N HIS A 301 -4.04 2.04 28.54
CA HIS A 301 -5.18 2.32 27.67
C HIS A 301 -4.75 2.34 26.19
N PRO A 302 -5.69 2.23 25.24
CA PRO A 302 -5.36 2.31 23.81
C PRO A 302 -4.58 3.58 23.41
N TYR A 303 -4.85 4.71 24.06
CA TYR A 303 -4.11 5.97 23.84
C TYR A 303 -2.68 5.98 24.41
N ASP A 304 -2.28 4.95 25.19
CA ASP A 304 -0.92 4.78 25.72
C ASP A 304 -0.05 3.88 24.83
N ILE A 305 -0.65 3.20 23.83
CA ILE A 305 0.06 2.26 22.96
C ILE A 305 1.20 2.92 22.17
N TRP A 306 1.03 4.18 21.80
CA TRP A 306 2.02 4.96 21.05
C TRP A 306 2.84 5.94 21.92
N ALA A 307 2.59 5.95 23.23
CA ALA A 307 3.31 6.82 24.16
C ALA A 307 4.82 6.52 24.09
N PRO A 308 5.70 7.54 24.03
CA PRO A 308 7.13 7.31 23.97
C PRO A 308 7.62 6.72 25.30
N LEU A 309 8.47 5.69 25.24
CA LEU A 309 9.11 5.08 26.43
C LEU A 309 10.36 5.86 26.83
N SER A 310 10.96 6.63 25.94
CA SER A 310 12.08 7.50 26.24
C SER A 310 11.74 8.97 26.06
N GLY A 311 12.33 9.83 26.89
CA GLY A 311 12.26 11.29 26.72
C GLY A 311 13.16 11.83 25.59
N SER A 312 13.97 10.98 24.96
CA SER A 312 14.94 11.34 23.91
C SER A 312 14.53 10.73 22.58
N ARG A 313 14.49 11.54 21.53
CA ARG A 313 14.37 11.08 20.13
C ARG A 313 15.71 11.30 19.45
N PRO A 314 16.50 10.23 19.20
CA PRO A 314 17.78 10.36 18.52
C PRO A 314 17.59 10.97 17.13
N LYS A 315 18.41 11.97 16.82
CA LYS A 315 18.42 12.60 15.50
C LYS A 315 19.22 11.74 14.51
N VAL A 316 18.62 11.45 13.35
CA VAL A 316 19.25 10.73 12.25
C VAL A 316 19.03 11.55 10.98
N GLU A 317 20.00 12.40 10.65
CA GLU A 317 19.96 13.18 9.40
C GLU A 317 19.95 12.26 8.18
N TYR A 318 19.38 12.72 7.07
CA TYR A 318 19.16 11.89 5.88
C TYR A 318 20.42 11.17 5.40
N GLU A 319 21.55 11.91 5.23
CA GLU A 319 22.80 11.32 4.76
C GLU A 319 23.34 10.25 5.72
N ARG A 320 23.22 10.49 7.04
CA ARG A 320 23.56 9.47 8.05
C ARG A 320 22.62 8.28 7.99
N GLY A 321 21.33 8.50 7.78
CA GLY A 321 20.34 7.45 7.59
C GLY A 321 20.69 6.56 6.38
N VAL A 322 21.00 7.16 5.24
CA VAL A 322 21.46 6.43 4.04
C VAL A 322 22.71 5.59 4.33
N GLN A 323 23.68 6.16 5.04
CA GLN A 323 24.90 5.43 5.43
C GLN A 323 24.57 4.20 6.29
N LEU A 324 23.75 4.37 7.35
CA LEU A 324 23.36 3.28 8.25
C LEU A 324 22.55 2.18 7.53
N ILE A 325 21.69 2.57 6.59
CA ILE A 325 20.96 1.62 5.75
C ILE A 325 21.96 0.81 4.91
N CYS A 326 22.90 1.47 4.23
CA CYS A 326 23.91 0.79 3.42
C CYS A 326 24.79 -0.16 4.25
N GLU A 327 25.17 0.25 5.46
CA GLU A 327 25.91 -0.60 6.41
C GLU A 327 25.09 -1.84 6.80
N GLY A 328 23.80 -1.66 7.11
CA GLY A 328 22.91 -2.76 7.47
C GLY A 328 22.58 -3.72 6.32
N LEU A 329 22.61 -3.23 5.09
CA LEU A 329 22.35 -4.03 3.88
C LEU A 329 23.64 -4.68 3.30
N ALA A 330 24.82 -4.45 3.91
CA ALA A 330 26.09 -4.99 3.41
C ALA A 330 26.09 -6.50 3.10
N PRO A 331 25.39 -7.37 3.85
CA PRO A 331 25.31 -8.80 3.52
C PRO A 331 24.67 -9.12 2.16
N LEU A 332 23.93 -8.18 1.54
CA LEU A 332 23.32 -8.37 0.21
C LEU A 332 24.30 -8.19 -0.96
N GLY A 333 25.55 -7.78 -0.66
CA GLY A 333 26.61 -7.64 -1.63
C GLY A 333 26.86 -6.21 -2.08
N GLU A 334 28.08 -5.96 -2.56
CA GLU A 334 28.57 -4.61 -2.88
C GLU A 334 27.78 -3.94 -4.00
N GLU A 335 27.44 -4.66 -5.07
CA GLU A 335 26.68 -4.15 -6.20
C GLU A 335 25.28 -3.67 -5.77
N TYR A 336 24.60 -4.46 -4.93
CA TYR A 336 23.30 -4.12 -4.37
C TYR A 336 23.36 -2.84 -3.54
N VAL A 337 24.30 -2.78 -2.61
CA VAL A 337 24.47 -1.64 -1.69
C VAL A 337 24.88 -0.38 -2.45
N GLU A 338 25.74 -0.49 -3.45
CA GLU A 338 26.13 0.66 -4.27
C GLU A 338 24.97 1.19 -5.09
N THR A 339 24.10 0.31 -5.61
CA THR A 339 22.86 0.72 -6.30
C THR A 339 21.95 1.49 -5.36
N VAL A 340 21.73 1.03 -4.13
CA VAL A 340 20.96 1.73 -3.10
C VAL A 340 21.60 3.09 -2.77
N ARG A 341 22.91 3.13 -2.54
CA ARG A 341 23.65 4.38 -2.23
C ARG A 341 23.49 5.41 -3.33
N ARG A 342 23.72 5.01 -4.58
CA ARG A 342 23.60 5.88 -5.74
C ARG A 342 22.17 6.39 -5.91
N GLY A 343 21.20 5.51 -5.73
CA GLY A 343 19.76 5.88 -5.76
C GLY A 343 19.42 6.97 -4.77
N CYS A 344 19.91 6.88 -3.54
CA CYS A 344 19.68 7.89 -2.51
C CYS A 344 20.48 9.18 -2.71
N THR A 345 21.54 9.19 -3.52
CA THR A 345 22.46 10.33 -3.65
C THR A 345 22.53 10.85 -5.08
N VAL A 346 23.34 10.23 -5.95
CA VAL A 346 23.65 10.72 -7.30
C VAL A 346 22.44 10.62 -8.23
N ASP A 347 21.76 9.48 -8.20
CA ASP A 347 20.63 9.20 -9.11
C ASP A 347 19.32 9.82 -8.61
N ARG A 348 19.28 10.34 -7.38
CA ARG A 348 18.17 11.10 -6.77
C ARG A 348 16.81 10.41 -6.92
N TRP A 349 16.73 9.16 -6.45
CA TRP A 349 15.46 8.42 -6.44
C TRP A 349 14.47 9.02 -5.45
N VAL A 350 14.97 9.68 -4.39
CA VAL A 350 14.17 10.09 -3.21
C VAL A 350 13.81 11.55 -3.25
N ASP A 351 12.52 11.83 -3.11
CA ASP A 351 12.01 13.15 -2.74
C ASP A 351 11.88 13.20 -1.23
N VAL A 352 12.83 13.85 -0.57
CA VAL A 352 13.18 13.59 0.83
C VAL A 352 12.29 14.34 1.82
N TYR A 353 12.30 15.66 1.80
CA TYR A 353 11.75 16.48 2.89
C TYR A 353 10.28 16.85 2.69
N PRO A 354 9.54 17.05 3.81
CA PRO A 354 8.18 17.57 3.72
C PRO A 354 8.15 19.02 3.19
N ASN A 355 7.12 19.32 2.43
CA ASN A 355 6.77 20.68 2.01
C ASN A 355 5.25 20.84 1.97
N ARG A 356 4.78 22.07 1.98
CA ARG A 356 3.35 22.34 1.83
C ARG A 356 2.83 21.75 0.53
N GLY A 357 1.72 21.04 0.60
CA GLY A 357 1.08 20.40 -0.55
C GLY A 357 1.64 19.01 -0.91
N LYS A 358 2.70 18.54 -0.26
CA LYS A 358 3.21 17.19 -0.44
C LYS A 358 2.22 16.17 0.14
N GLN A 359 1.99 15.08 -0.58
CA GLN A 359 1.13 13.99 -0.13
C GLN A 359 1.64 13.37 1.18
N GLY A 360 0.73 12.94 2.05
CA GLY A 360 1.09 12.23 3.28
C GLY A 360 1.56 10.80 3.01
N GLY A 361 2.30 10.25 3.97
CA GLY A 361 2.85 8.90 3.87
C GLY A 361 4.17 8.83 3.11
N ALA A 362 4.53 7.61 2.67
CA ALA A 362 5.64 7.32 1.78
C ALA A 362 5.24 6.22 0.80
N PHE A 363 5.86 6.19 -0.37
CA PHE A 363 5.72 5.12 -1.34
C PHE A 363 6.91 5.06 -2.30
N SER A 364 7.16 3.88 -2.84
CA SER A 364 8.04 3.66 -3.98
C SER A 364 7.22 3.51 -5.26
N SER A 365 7.65 4.14 -6.34
CA SER A 365 7.02 4.14 -7.66
C SER A 365 8.08 4.07 -8.76
N GLY A 366 7.64 3.94 -10.01
CA GLY A 366 8.50 3.90 -11.19
C GLY A 366 7.89 3.06 -12.30
N ALA A 367 8.70 2.74 -13.30
CA ALA A 367 8.28 1.95 -14.44
C ALA A 367 9.48 1.23 -15.10
N PRO A 368 9.25 0.12 -15.83
CA PRO A 368 10.29 -0.45 -16.67
C PRO A 368 10.87 0.60 -17.63
N GLY A 369 12.15 0.94 -17.45
CA GLY A 369 12.85 1.97 -18.22
C GLY A 369 13.07 3.29 -17.49
N THR A 370 12.58 3.43 -16.25
CA THR A 370 12.95 4.51 -15.33
C THR A 370 13.78 3.97 -14.17
N HIS A 371 14.32 4.87 -13.34
CA HIS A 371 14.70 4.50 -11.98
C HIS A 371 13.44 4.27 -11.12
N PRO A 372 13.55 3.51 -10.01
CA PRO A 372 12.58 3.63 -8.93
C PRO A 372 12.60 5.06 -8.37
N PHE A 373 11.47 5.56 -7.87
CA PHE A 373 11.38 6.85 -7.21
C PHE A 373 10.61 6.69 -5.89
N ILE A 374 11.08 7.38 -4.87
CA ILE A 374 10.50 7.35 -3.53
C ILE A 374 9.96 8.75 -3.19
N MET A 375 8.68 8.84 -2.87
CA MET A 375 8.11 10.01 -2.22
C MET A 375 8.04 9.76 -0.73
N MET A 376 8.59 10.67 0.08
CA MET A 376 8.48 10.60 1.54
C MET A 376 8.58 11.96 2.20
N SER A 377 8.31 12.01 3.50
CA SER A 377 8.51 13.19 4.34
C SER A 377 9.47 12.82 5.48
N TYR A 378 10.77 12.95 5.20
CA TYR A 378 11.84 12.60 6.14
C TYR A 378 11.95 13.66 7.24
N THR A 379 11.95 13.23 8.52
CA THR A 379 11.92 14.11 9.69
C THR A 379 13.15 13.99 10.61
N ASP A 380 14.28 13.49 10.09
CA ASP A 380 15.53 13.30 10.82
C ASP A 380 15.39 12.42 12.09
N GLU A 381 14.52 11.42 12.06
CA GLU A 381 14.27 10.49 13.17
C GLU A 381 14.53 9.03 12.73
N VAL A 382 14.74 8.12 13.70
CA VAL A 382 14.89 6.68 13.46
C VAL A 382 13.71 6.12 12.66
N PHE A 383 12.49 6.58 12.92
CA PHE A 383 11.29 6.16 12.20
C PHE A 383 11.37 6.51 10.70
N SER A 384 11.81 7.74 10.37
CA SER A 384 11.95 8.15 8.97
C SER A 384 13.06 7.38 8.24
N MET A 385 14.16 7.06 8.93
CA MET A 385 15.22 6.21 8.39
C MET A 385 14.69 4.78 8.12
N SER A 386 13.90 4.24 9.03
CA SER A 386 13.28 2.92 8.85
C SER A 386 12.27 2.93 7.70
N THR A 387 11.49 4.00 7.53
CA THR A 387 10.61 4.20 6.38
C THR A 387 11.42 4.24 5.07
N LEU A 388 12.54 4.98 5.05
CA LEU A 388 13.43 4.99 3.87
C LEU A 388 13.96 3.59 3.54
N ALA A 389 14.39 2.82 4.55
CA ALA A 389 14.83 1.44 4.36
C ALA A 389 13.71 0.57 3.77
N HIS A 390 12.46 0.75 4.22
CA HIS A 390 11.27 0.08 3.71
C HIS A 390 11.03 0.41 2.23
N GLU A 391 10.97 1.69 1.87
CA GLU A 391 10.74 2.12 0.49
C GLU A 391 11.87 1.71 -0.45
N LEU A 392 13.11 1.67 0.05
CA LEU A 392 14.25 1.13 -0.70
C LEU A 392 14.11 -0.38 -0.95
N GLY A 393 13.47 -1.13 -0.06
CA GLY A 393 13.14 -2.54 -0.30
C GLY A 393 12.20 -2.70 -1.49
N HIS A 394 11.13 -1.93 -1.55
CA HIS A 394 10.26 -1.88 -2.72
C HIS A 394 11.00 -1.43 -3.98
N SER A 395 11.80 -0.39 -3.86
CA SER A 395 12.58 0.16 -4.98
C SER A 395 13.53 -0.88 -5.58
N MET A 396 14.27 -1.61 -4.75
CA MET A 396 15.18 -2.64 -5.22
C MET A 396 14.45 -3.86 -5.78
N HIS A 397 13.31 -4.25 -5.20
CA HIS A 397 12.46 -5.30 -5.76
C HIS A 397 12.00 -4.93 -7.18
N SER A 398 11.46 -3.72 -7.36
CA SER A 398 11.02 -3.23 -8.66
C SER A 398 12.19 -3.08 -9.65
N TYR A 399 13.32 -2.52 -9.20
CA TYR A 399 14.52 -2.35 -10.01
C TYR A 399 15.03 -3.66 -10.60
N LEU A 400 15.14 -4.70 -9.76
CA LEU A 400 15.58 -6.03 -10.21
C LEU A 400 14.51 -6.73 -11.06
N THR A 401 13.24 -6.57 -10.73
CA THR A 401 12.13 -7.09 -11.55
C THR A 401 12.19 -6.52 -12.97
N TRP A 402 12.34 -5.20 -13.11
CA TRP A 402 12.38 -4.55 -14.43
C TRP A 402 13.61 -4.88 -15.25
N GLN A 403 14.69 -5.32 -14.62
CA GLN A 403 15.90 -5.78 -15.32
C GLN A 403 15.79 -7.22 -15.81
N HIS A 404 15.08 -8.09 -15.07
CA HIS A 404 15.10 -9.52 -15.30
C HIS A 404 13.78 -10.09 -15.85
N GLN A 405 12.69 -9.31 -15.80
CA GLN A 405 11.37 -9.74 -16.25
C GLN A 405 10.90 -8.93 -17.47
N PRO A 406 10.15 -9.55 -18.40
CA PRO A 406 9.43 -8.81 -19.42
C PRO A 406 8.40 -7.88 -18.82
N VAL A 407 7.97 -6.87 -19.56
CA VAL A 407 6.98 -5.86 -19.11
C VAL A 407 5.68 -6.51 -18.59
N LEU A 408 5.30 -7.65 -19.18
CA LEU A 408 4.14 -8.44 -18.75
C LEU A 408 4.21 -8.85 -17.27
N TYR A 409 5.42 -9.01 -16.71
CA TYR A 409 5.69 -9.40 -15.33
C TYR A 409 6.39 -8.28 -14.54
N ALA A 410 6.24 -7.04 -14.99
CA ALA A 410 6.86 -5.89 -14.34
C ALA A 410 6.26 -5.57 -12.97
N GLU A 411 5.04 -6.00 -12.72
CA GLU A 411 4.34 -5.88 -11.45
C GLU A 411 4.32 -7.22 -10.71
N TYR A 412 4.34 -7.15 -9.41
CA TYR A 412 4.28 -8.30 -8.52
C TYR A 412 3.12 -8.19 -7.53
N GLY A 413 2.64 -9.35 -7.06
CA GLY A 413 1.47 -9.42 -6.19
C GLY A 413 1.71 -8.81 -4.82
N MET A 414 0.64 -8.29 -4.22
CA MET A 414 0.64 -7.71 -2.87
C MET A 414 1.25 -8.65 -1.82
N PHE A 415 1.05 -9.96 -1.95
CA PHE A 415 1.57 -10.97 -1.00
C PHE A 415 3.11 -10.92 -0.86
N VAL A 416 3.84 -10.64 -1.93
CA VAL A 416 5.31 -10.58 -1.91
C VAL A 416 5.85 -9.16 -1.84
N ALA A 417 5.00 -8.15 -2.10
CA ALA A 417 5.42 -6.75 -2.14
C ALA A 417 6.12 -6.33 -0.85
N GLU A 418 5.51 -6.63 0.30
CA GLU A 418 6.05 -6.25 1.61
C GLU A 418 7.19 -7.16 2.12
N THR A 419 7.52 -8.23 1.40
CA THR A 419 8.63 -9.11 1.79
C THR A 419 9.97 -8.39 1.70
N ALA A 420 10.23 -7.71 0.58
CA ALA A 420 11.48 -6.99 0.36
C ALA A 420 11.61 -5.78 1.29
N SER A 421 10.52 -5.00 1.45
CA SER A 421 10.48 -3.81 2.28
C SER A 421 10.72 -4.14 3.77
N ASN A 422 10.00 -5.10 4.31
CA ASN A 422 10.17 -5.53 5.71
C ASN A 422 11.51 -6.23 5.95
N PHE A 423 12.04 -6.94 4.96
CA PHE A 423 13.36 -7.57 5.04
C PHE A 423 14.48 -6.52 5.17
N HIS A 424 14.44 -5.45 4.38
CA HIS A 424 15.37 -4.32 4.52
C HIS A 424 15.30 -3.73 5.93
N GLN A 425 14.11 -3.44 6.44
CA GLN A 425 13.94 -2.93 7.80
C GLN A 425 14.54 -3.88 8.85
N ALA A 426 14.29 -5.19 8.71
CA ALA A 426 14.81 -6.18 9.64
C ALA A 426 16.34 -6.24 9.66
N MET A 427 16.98 -6.20 8.49
CA MET A 427 18.45 -6.18 8.37
C MET A 427 19.04 -4.92 8.98
N VAL A 428 18.50 -3.75 8.66
CA VAL A 428 18.96 -2.47 9.20
C VAL A 428 18.80 -2.43 10.71
N ARG A 429 17.64 -2.85 11.27
CA ARG A 429 17.42 -2.94 12.72
C ARG A 429 18.43 -3.86 13.41
N ALA A 430 18.68 -5.04 12.86
CA ALA A 430 19.65 -5.98 13.41
C ALA A 430 21.05 -5.35 13.48
N HIS A 431 21.50 -4.71 12.39
CA HIS A 431 22.77 -4.00 12.34
C HIS A 431 22.85 -2.86 13.37
N LEU A 432 21.81 -2.04 13.50
CA LEU A 432 21.78 -0.92 14.44
C LEU A 432 21.86 -1.39 15.91
N LEU A 433 21.12 -2.45 16.26
CA LEU A 433 21.14 -3.01 17.61
C LEU A 433 22.49 -3.67 17.96
N GLU A 434 23.20 -4.21 16.96
CA GLU A 434 24.53 -4.80 17.16
C GLU A 434 25.62 -3.74 17.28
N THR A 435 25.58 -2.69 16.48
CA THR A 435 26.70 -1.75 16.31
C THR A 435 26.61 -0.49 17.15
N ILE A 436 25.40 0.01 17.46
CA ILE A 436 25.18 1.24 18.22
C ILE A 436 24.88 0.91 19.68
N GLN A 437 25.80 1.26 20.56
CA GLN A 437 25.72 0.92 22.00
C GLN A 437 25.04 1.99 22.86
N ASP A 438 24.56 3.10 22.25
CA ASP A 438 23.78 4.10 22.97
C ASP A 438 22.39 3.55 23.37
N PRO A 439 22.07 3.42 24.67
CA PRO A 439 20.79 2.86 25.11
C PRO A 439 19.57 3.63 24.62
N ALA A 440 19.67 4.96 24.48
CA ALA A 440 18.56 5.78 23.99
C ALA A 440 18.29 5.49 22.50
N PHE A 441 19.34 5.31 21.72
CA PHE A 441 19.22 4.94 20.32
C PHE A 441 18.67 3.51 20.15
N GLN A 442 19.18 2.55 20.92
CA GLN A 442 18.67 1.17 20.91
C GLN A 442 17.18 1.12 21.28
N LEU A 443 16.77 1.87 22.30
CA LEU A 443 15.35 1.93 22.68
C LEU A 443 14.49 2.51 21.54
N ALA A 444 14.94 3.56 20.86
CA ALA A 444 14.24 4.13 19.71
C ALA A 444 14.10 3.13 18.54
N VAL A 445 15.12 2.32 18.27
CA VAL A 445 15.07 1.24 17.27
C VAL A 445 14.08 0.16 17.70
N ILE A 446 14.04 -0.21 18.97
CA ILE A 446 13.08 -1.19 19.51
C ILE A 446 11.66 -0.66 19.43
N GLU A 447 11.41 0.61 19.82
CA GLU A 447 10.09 1.23 19.73
C GLU A 447 9.59 1.29 18.26
N GLU A 448 10.46 1.64 17.34
CA GLU A 448 10.15 1.63 15.90
C GLU A 448 9.82 0.21 15.43
N ALA A 449 10.65 -0.79 15.77
CA ALA A 449 10.39 -2.18 15.43
C ALA A 449 9.06 -2.66 16.00
N MET A 450 8.75 -2.37 17.26
CA MET A 450 7.51 -2.77 17.90
C MET A 450 6.28 -2.06 17.34
N SER A 451 6.43 -0.81 16.89
CA SER A 451 5.38 -0.10 16.14
C SER A 451 5.04 -0.82 14.83
N ASN A 452 6.06 -1.23 14.08
CA ASN A 452 5.90 -1.99 12.85
C ASN A 452 5.29 -3.38 13.12
N PHE A 453 5.78 -4.13 14.13
CA PHE A 453 5.21 -5.41 14.54
C PHE A 453 3.75 -5.27 15.00
N HIS A 454 3.42 -4.22 15.76
CA HIS A 454 2.05 -3.95 16.18
C HIS A 454 1.12 -3.78 14.98
N ARG A 455 1.54 -3.02 13.96
CA ARG A 455 0.77 -2.85 12.73
C ARG A 455 0.55 -4.18 12.01
N TYR A 456 1.60 -4.93 11.71
CA TYR A 456 1.53 -6.12 10.84
C TYR A 456 1.12 -7.41 11.57
N PHE A 457 1.52 -7.57 12.83
CA PHE A 457 1.31 -8.82 13.58
C PHE A 457 0.35 -8.68 14.77
N PHE A 458 -0.35 -7.56 14.89
CA PHE A 458 -1.43 -7.38 15.85
C PHE A 458 -2.67 -6.77 15.20
N ILE A 459 -2.57 -5.55 14.65
CA ILE A 459 -3.71 -4.85 14.05
C ILE A 459 -4.22 -5.60 12.82
N MET A 460 -3.35 -5.89 11.82
CA MET A 460 -3.78 -6.50 10.56
C MET A 460 -4.46 -7.87 10.75
N PRO A 461 -3.92 -8.82 11.55
CA PRO A 461 -4.61 -10.09 11.79
C PRO A 461 -5.93 -9.93 12.56
N THR A 462 -6.03 -8.94 13.44
CA THR A 462 -7.28 -8.62 14.15
C THR A 462 -8.34 -8.12 13.17
N LEU A 463 -7.99 -7.18 12.29
CA LEU A 463 -8.88 -6.68 11.23
C LEU A 463 -9.27 -7.78 10.24
N ALA A 464 -8.32 -8.62 9.83
CA ALA A 464 -8.59 -9.74 8.93
C ALA A 464 -9.60 -10.74 9.52
N ARG A 465 -9.56 -10.99 10.83
CA ARG A 465 -10.55 -11.82 11.53
C ARG A 465 -11.93 -11.16 11.55
N PHE A 466 -11.98 -9.85 11.77
CA PHE A 466 -13.22 -9.08 11.71
C PHE A 466 -13.83 -9.14 10.31
N GLU A 467 -13.06 -8.82 9.29
CA GLU A 467 -13.52 -8.86 7.90
C GLU A 467 -14.01 -10.25 7.49
N LEU A 468 -13.29 -11.30 7.86
CA LEU A 468 -13.70 -12.69 7.59
C LEU A 468 -15.07 -13.00 8.20
N GLU A 469 -15.28 -12.67 9.48
CA GLU A 469 -16.53 -12.96 10.17
C GLU A 469 -17.71 -12.17 9.59
N VAL A 470 -17.50 -10.87 9.29
CA VAL A 470 -18.55 -10.01 8.70
C VAL A 470 -18.95 -10.54 7.32
N HIS A 471 -17.99 -10.91 6.47
CA HIS A 471 -18.27 -11.47 5.15
C HIS A 471 -18.97 -12.82 5.25
N GLN A 472 -18.49 -13.73 6.09
CA GLN A 472 -19.12 -15.04 6.28
C GLN A 472 -20.55 -14.96 6.84
N ARG A 473 -20.86 -13.99 7.70
CA ARG A 473 -22.23 -13.76 8.15
C ARG A 473 -23.13 -13.31 7.00
N GLU A 474 -22.67 -12.37 6.17
CA GLU A 474 -23.44 -11.91 5.01
C GLU A 474 -23.61 -13.02 3.95
N GLU A 475 -22.60 -13.85 3.71
CA GLU A 475 -22.69 -15.03 2.82
C GLU A 475 -23.83 -15.98 3.23
N ARG A 476 -24.02 -16.15 4.54
CA ARG A 476 -25.08 -16.97 5.14
C ARG A 476 -26.42 -16.24 5.28
N GLY A 477 -26.47 -14.94 4.93
CA GLY A 477 -27.66 -14.10 5.08
C GLY A 477 -27.96 -13.66 6.52
N ALA A 478 -26.98 -13.76 7.42
CA ALA A 478 -27.09 -13.28 8.80
C ALA A 478 -26.57 -11.85 8.85
N GLY A 479 -27.44 -10.88 8.75
CA GLY A 479 -27.09 -9.47 8.83
C GLY A 479 -26.43 -9.08 10.17
N MET A 480 -25.75 -7.93 10.19
CA MET A 480 -25.15 -7.35 11.40
C MET A 480 -25.60 -5.90 11.58
N SER A 481 -25.91 -5.52 12.80
CA SER A 481 -26.09 -4.12 13.19
C SER A 481 -24.76 -3.44 13.47
N ALA A 482 -24.75 -2.10 13.59
CA ALA A 482 -23.55 -1.36 14.00
C ALA A 482 -23.03 -1.84 15.38
N ASP A 483 -23.93 -2.12 16.31
CA ASP A 483 -23.56 -2.59 17.65
C ASP A 483 -22.97 -4.00 17.60
N ASP A 484 -23.49 -4.92 16.77
CA ASP A 484 -22.90 -6.25 16.58
C ASP A 484 -21.45 -6.16 16.03
N MET A 485 -21.18 -5.23 15.12
CA MET A 485 -19.85 -5.00 14.57
C MET A 485 -18.88 -4.44 15.62
N ILE A 486 -19.35 -3.44 16.41
CA ILE A 486 -18.55 -2.84 17.48
C ILE A 486 -18.20 -3.90 18.53
N GLU A 487 -19.18 -4.70 18.97
CA GLU A 487 -18.96 -5.76 19.96
C GLU A 487 -18.01 -6.84 19.43
N LEU A 488 -18.16 -7.27 18.19
CA LEU A 488 -17.24 -8.22 17.55
C LEU A 488 -15.81 -7.68 17.54
N MET A 489 -15.60 -6.44 17.10
CA MET A 489 -14.27 -5.84 17.06
C MET A 489 -13.69 -5.68 18.48
N ALA A 490 -14.52 -5.26 19.46
CA ALA A 490 -14.12 -5.14 20.85
C ALA A 490 -13.72 -6.50 21.47
N ASP A 491 -14.41 -7.59 21.09
CA ASP A 491 -14.04 -8.95 21.51
C ASP A 491 -12.68 -9.37 20.95
N LEU A 492 -12.44 -9.08 19.67
CA LEU A 492 -11.17 -9.41 19.00
C LEU A 492 -9.99 -8.66 19.62
N PHE A 493 -10.14 -7.35 19.90
CA PHE A 493 -9.13 -6.58 20.61
C PHE A 493 -8.96 -7.01 22.07
N SER A 494 -10.05 -7.35 22.76
CA SER A 494 -9.98 -7.85 24.14
C SER A 494 -9.16 -9.13 24.24
N GLU A 495 -9.33 -10.07 23.29
CA GLU A 495 -8.50 -11.27 23.20
C GLU A 495 -7.02 -10.90 22.99
N GLY A 496 -6.75 -9.97 22.10
CA GLY A 496 -5.40 -9.51 21.79
C GLY A 496 -4.71 -8.76 22.93
N TYR A 497 -5.47 -8.00 23.70
CA TYR A 497 -4.98 -7.27 24.87
C TYR A 497 -4.82 -8.14 26.13
N GLY A 498 -5.53 -9.25 26.23
CA GLY A 498 -5.38 -10.23 27.31
C GLY A 498 -5.56 -9.69 28.73
N GLY A 499 -6.38 -8.65 28.91
CA GLY A 499 -6.61 -7.98 30.18
C GLY A 499 -5.50 -7.01 30.63
N GLU A 500 -4.45 -6.82 29.83
CA GLU A 500 -3.35 -5.89 30.15
C GLU A 500 -3.61 -4.47 29.66
N VAL A 501 -4.55 -4.28 28.73
CA VAL A 501 -4.99 -2.98 28.19
C VAL A 501 -6.48 -2.82 28.48
N HIS A 502 -6.87 -1.67 29.02
CA HIS A 502 -8.26 -1.32 29.26
C HIS A 502 -9.07 -1.30 27.96
N VAL A 503 -10.24 -1.91 27.98
CA VAL A 503 -11.12 -1.98 26.79
C VAL A 503 -12.39 -1.17 27.05
N ASP A 504 -12.39 0.09 26.62
CA ASP A 504 -13.62 0.85 26.41
C ASP A 504 -14.30 0.29 25.13
N ARG A 505 -15.21 -0.66 25.32
CA ARG A 505 -15.75 -1.48 24.24
C ARG A 505 -16.30 -0.67 23.07
N PRO A 506 -17.15 0.38 23.25
CA PRO A 506 -17.63 1.19 22.16
C PRO A 506 -16.50 1.88 21.38
N ARG A 507 -15.53 2.48 22.06
CA ARG A 507 -14.44 3.22 21.43
C ARG A 507 -13.38 2.32 20.82
N VAL A 508 -13.12 1.14 21.40
CA VAL A 508 -12.18 0.18 20.85
C VAL A 508 -12.77 -0.53 19.63
N GLY A 509 -14.08 -0.77 19.63
CA GLY A 509 -14.77 -1.49 18.54
C GLY A 509 -15.12 -0.64 17.33
N ILE A 510 -15.14 0.69 17.46
CA ILE A 510 -15.52 1.55 16.36
C ILE A 510 -14.39 1.72 15.35
#